data_504755f2a5f89289a43508028ea6fdbb
#
_entry.id   504755f2a5f89289a43508028ea6fdbb
#
_cell.length_a   1.000
_cell.length_b   1.000
_cell.length_c   1.000
_cell.angle_alpha   90.00
_cell.angle_beta   90.00
_cell.angle_gamma   90.00
#
_symmetry.space_group_name_H-M   'P 1'
#
loop_
_entity.id
_entity.type
_entity.pdbx_description
1 polymer ?
#
loop_
_entity_poly.entity_id
_entity_poly.type
_entity_poly.pdbx_seq_one_letter_code
_entity_poly.pdbx_strand_id
1 'polypeptide(L)'
;MLEHPPPVGPSEAEALDAYSRAVVAVADSVGPAVASLSVMRRVRGGQVPTGAGSAVALTPDGYLLTSAHVVGRNARNGRATFADGRDERFAVVGRDPLSDLAVLRVEGQPLEAATLGQAEQLRVGQLVV
;
A
#
# COMPACT_ATOMS: atom_id res chain seq x y z
N MET A 1 -26.81 -6.47 -48.31
CA MET A 1 -26.68 -6.77 -46.88
C MET A 1 -25.27 -6.32 -46.45
N LEU A 2 -25.23 -5.34 -45.60
CA LEU A 2 -23.95 -4.84 -45.07
C LEU A 2 -23.55 -5.77 -43.91
N GLU A 3 -22.49 -6.59 -44.14
CA GLU A 3 -21.87 -7.32 -43.05
C GLU A 3 -21.15 -6.32 -42.16
N HIS A 4 -21.50 -6.30 -40.87
CA HIS A 4 -20.72 -5.55 -39.89
C HIS A 4 -19.39 -6.28 -39.71
N PRO A 5 -18.27 -5.54 -39.81
CA PRO A 5 -17.00 -6.15 -39.49
C PRO A 5 -17.03 -6.66 -38.04
N PRO A 6 -16.39 -7.80 -37.77
CA PRO A 6 -16.33 -8.30 -36.39
C PRO A 6 -15.70 -7.23 -35.48
N PRO A 7 -16.13 -7.15 -34.22
CA PRO A 7 -15.59 -6.19 -33.30
C PRO A 7 -14.08 -6.37 -33.16
N VAL A 8 -13.35 -5.30 -33.40
CA VAL A 8 -11.90 -5.27 -33.25
C VAL A 8 -11.58 -5.10 -31.75
N GLY A 9 -11.24 -6.16 -31.11
CA GLY A 9 -10.89 -6.15 -29.70
C GLY A 9 -11.34 -7.42 -28.95
N PRO A 10 -10.95 -7.55 -27.67
CA PRO A 10 -11.36 -8.68 -26.86
C PRO A 10 -12.88 -8.66 -26.61
N SER A 11 -13.49 -9.86 -26.46
CA SER A 11 -14.85 -9.99 -25.98
C SER A 11 -14.97 -9.44 -24.54
N GLU A 12 -16.20 -9.16 -24.09
CA GLU A 12 -16.45 -8.72 -22.70
C GLU A 12 -15.91 -9.73 -21.68
N ALA A 13 -16.10 -11.04 -21.93
CA ALA A 13 -15.58 -12.09 -21.06
C ALA A 13 -14.06 -12.10 -21.02
N GLU A 14 -13.38 -11.96 -22.17
CA GLU A 14 -11.91 -11.89 -22.25
C GLU A 14 -11.37 -10.65 -21.56
N ALA A 15 -12.02 -9.51 -21.68
CA ALA A 15 -11.65 -8.27 -20.99
C ALA A 15 -11.79 -8.43 -19.47
N LEU A 16 -12.85 -9.06 -18.98
CA LEU A 16 -13.10 -9.33 -17.57
C LEU A 16 -12.08 -10.30 -17.00
N ASP A 17 -11.72 -11.36 -17.75
CA ASP A 17 -10.67 -12.31 -17.37
C ASP A 17 -9.30 -11.64 -17.29
N ALA A 18 -8.98 -10.76 -18.23
CA ALA A 18 -7.73 -9.99 -18.22
C ALA A 18 -7.65 -9.06 -16.99
N TYR A 19 -8.75 -8.40 -16.65
CA TYR A 19 -8.88 -7.58 -15.45
C TYR A 19 -8.64 -8.41 -14.18
N SER A 20 -9.32 -9.55 -14.06
CA SER A 20 -9.19 -10.43 -12.89
C SER A 20 -7.77 -10.95 -12.72
N ARG A 21 -7.12 -11.37 -13.81
CA ARG A 21 -5.71 -11.81 -13.78
C ARG A 21 -4.77 -10.69 -13.33
N ALA A 22 -4.99 -9.46 -13.79
CA ALA A 22 -4.19 -8.32 -13.40
C ALA A 22 -4.34 -8.03 -11.90
N VAL A 23 -5.57 -8.02 -11.38
CA VAL A 23 -5.84 -7.79 -9.95
C VAL A 23 -5.23 -8.89 -9.08
N VAL A 24 -5.41 -10.16 -9.46
CA VAL A 24 -4.83 -11.29 -8.73
C VAL A 24 -3.30 -11.22 -8.72
N ALA A 25 -2.69 -10.94 -9.89
CA ALA A 25 -1.24 -10.83 -9.98
C ALA A 25 -0.67 -9.72 -9.10
N VAL A 26 -1.35 -8.55 -9.04
CA VAL A 26 -0.95 -7.45 -8.15
C VAL A 26 -1.14 -7.82 -6.69
N ALA A 27 -2.28 -8.41 -6.32
CA ALA A 27 -2.54 -8.84 -4.96
C ALA A 27 -1.48 -9.84 -4.46
N ASP A 28 -1.11 -10.80 -5.28
CA ASP A 28 -0.10 -11.81 -4.94
C ASP A 28 1.31 -11.22 -4.83
N SER A 29 1.67 -10.30 -5.70
CA SER A 29 3.03 -9.73 -5.74
C SER A 29 3.24 -8.58 -4.77
N VAL A 30 2.24 -7.75 -4.53
CA VAL A 30 2.34 -6.54 -3.70
C VAL A 30 1.75 -6.76 -2.30
N GLY A 31 0.73 -7.62 -2.19
CA GLY A 31 0.04 -7.89 -0.92
C GLY A 31 0.97 -8.16 0.27
N PRO A 32 2.02 -8.99 0.13
CA PRO A 32 2.97 -9.24 1.22
C PRO A 32 3.72 -7.99 1.70
N ALA A 33 3.86 -6.97 0.86
CA ALA A 33 4.52 -5.71 1.19
C ALA A 33 3.59 -4.67 1.82
N VAL A 34 2.27 -4.91 1.84
CA VAL A 34 1.28 -3.97 2.36
C VAL A 34 0.95 -4.29 3.81
N ALA A 35 0.93 -3.27 4.64
CA ALA A 35 0.53 -3.37 6.04
C ALA A 35 -0.65 -2.45 6.34
N SER A 36 -1.54 -2.91 7.21
CA SER A 36 -2.54 -2.08 7.86
C SER A 36 -1.92 -1.38 9.05
N LEU A 37 -2.15 -0.08 9.18
CA LEU A 37 -1.61 0.73 10.26
C LEU A 37 -2.68 1.07 11.30
N SER A 38 -2.30 0.94 12.56
CA SER A 38 -3.03 1.51 13.69
C SER A 38 -2.10 2.49 14.41
N VAL A 39 -2.47 3.76 14.38
CA VAL A 39 -1.67 4.84 14.97
C VAL A 39 -2.10 5.03 16.43
N MET A 40 -1.12 5.08 17.32
CA MET A 40 -1.34 5.17 18.75
C MET A 40 -0.95 6.57 19.26
N ARG A 41 -1.74 7.10 20.16
CA ARG A 41 -1.44 8.32 20.91
C ARG A 41 -1.38 8.01 22.40
N ARG A 42 -0.38 8.58 23.07
CA ARG A 42 -0.29 8.48 24.51
C ARG A 42 -1.32 9.38 25.17
N VAL A 43 -2.08 8.82 26.07
CA VAL A 43 -3.02 9.53 26.94
C VAL A 43 -2.75 9.15 28.38
N ARG A 44 -3.38 9.89 29.31
CA ARG A 44 -3.31 9.56 30.74
C ARG A 44 -3.89 8.15 30.98
N GLY A 45 -3.05 7.21 31.44
CA GLY A 45 -3.45 5.83 31.70
C GLY A 45 -3.14 4.84 30.58
N GLY A 46 -2.42 5.25 29.50
CA GLY A 46 -1.98 4.33 28.45
C GLY A 46 -1.90 4.92 27.06
N GLN A 47 -2.20 4.09 26.06
CA GLN A 47 -2.23 4.48 24.65
C GLN A 47 -3.60 4.16 24.08
N VAL A 48 -4.08 5.03 23.20
CA VAL A 48 -5.35 4.85 22.48
C VAL A 48 -5.11 4.94 20.99
N PRO A 49 -5.83 4.14 20.16
CA PRO A 49 -5.81 4.28 18.71
C PRO A 49 -6.40 5.64 18.32
N THR A 50 -5.72 6.36 17.42
CA THR A 50 -6.17 7.69 16.95
C THR A 50 -6.29 7.79 15.45
N GLY A 51 -5.80 6.78 14.72
CA GLY A 51 -5.86 6.77 13.26
C GLY A 51 -5.58 5.40 12.72
N ALA A 52 -5.97 5.20 11.48
CA ALA A 52 -5.74 3.99 10.72
C ALA A 52 -5.39 4.34 9.28
N GLY A 53 -4.68 3.47 8.62
CA GLY A 53 -4.28 3.64 7.23
C GLY A 53 -3.54 2.43 6.72
N SER A 54 -2.86 2.60 5.61
CA SER A 54 -2.03 1.56 5.00
C SER A 54 -0.61 2.05 4.80
N ALA A 55 0.32 1.12 4.75
CA ALA A 55 1.72 1.38 4.41
C ALA A 55 2.24 0.33 3.44
N VAL A 56 3.30 0.68 2.74
CA VAL A 56 4.00 -0.21 1.83
C VAL A 56 5.43 -0.37 2.30
N ALA A 57 5.89 -1.61 2.41
CA ALA A 57 7.28 -1.90 2.75
C ALA A 57 8.19 -1.49 1.58
N LEU A 58 9.16 -0.62 1.86
CA LEU A 58 10.12 -0.12 0.87
C LEU A 58 11.41 -0.93 0.86
N THR A 59 11.84 -1.39 2.04
CA THR A 59 13.12 -2.06 2.21
C THR A 59 12.96 -3.28 3.11
N PRO A 60 13.77 -4.33 2.91
CA PRO A 60 13.71 -5.53 3.75
C PRO A 60 14.09 -5.28 5.22
N ASP A 61 14.86 -4.23 5.49
CA ASP A 61 15.33 -3.88 6.83
C ASP A 61 14.33 -3.08 7.67
N GLY A 62 13.09 -2.92 7.18
CA GLY A 62 11.97 -2.47 8.01
C GLY A 62 11.41 -1.09 7.71
N TYR A 63 11.80 -0.42 6.63
CA TYR A 63 11.23 0.88 6.28
C TYR A 63 9.91 0.74 5.52
N LEU A 64 8.90 1.49 5.97
CA LEU A 64 7.58 1.56 5.39
C LEU A 64 7.28 2.98 4.93
N LEU A 65 6.52 3.11 3.85
CA LEU A 65 6.00 4.38 3.36
C LEU A 65 4.49 4.44 3.58
N THR A 66 4.03 5.57 4.09
CA THR A 66 2.61 5.89 4.26
C THR A 66 2.36 7.37 3.99
N SER A 67 1.11 7.80 4.11
CA SER A 67 0.75 9.22 4.01
C SER A 67 0.99 9.93 5.34
N ALA A 68 1.49 11.16 5.28
CA ALA A 68 1.78 11.92 6.49
C ALA A 68 0.52 12.18 7.34
N HIS A 69 -0.64 12.39 6.70
CA HIS A 69 -1.91 12.62 7.42
C HIS A 69 -2.37 11.40 8.22
N VAL A 70 -1.97 10.17 7.84
CA VAL A 70 -2.30 8.94 8.58
C VAL A 70 -1.66 8.95 9.97
N VAL A 71 -0.40 9.34 10.06
CA VAL A 71 0.32 9.38 11.33
C VAL A 71 0.09 10.68 12.10
N GLY A 72 -0.40 11.72 11.45
CA GLY A 72 -0.66 13.00 12.09
C GLY A 72 0.60 13.70 12.60
N ARG A 73 0.42 14.82 13.29
CA ARG A 73 1.54 15.64 13.76
C ARG A 73 2.25 15.08 15.00
N ASN A 74 1.50 14.44 15.86
CA ASN A 74 1.94 14.10 17.22
C ASN A 74 2.17 12.60 17.44
N ALA A 75 1.76 11.75 16.50
CA ALA A 75 2.01 10.31 16.62
C ALA A 75 3.47 9.99 16.40
N ARG A 76 4.04 9.18 17.26
CA ARG A 76 5.44 8.72 17.19
C ARG A 76 5.57 7.24 16.92
N ASN A 77 4.52 6.48 17.17
CA ASN A 77 4.51 5.04 17.04
C ASN A 77 3.11 4.50 16.77
N GLY A 78 3.06 3.23 16.48
CA GLY A 78 1.83 2.48 16.26
C GLY A 78 2.13 1.03 15.96
N ARG A 79 1.16 0.36 15.35
CA ARG A 79 1.27 -1.05 14.96
C ARG A 79 1.00 -1.20 13.47
N ALA A 80 1.78 -2.07 12.85
CA ALA A 80 1.65 -2.46 11.45
C ALA A 80 1.32 -3.95 11.39
N THR A 81 0.19 -4.29 10.79
CA THR A 81 -0.27 -5.67 10.63
C THR A 81 -0.17 -6.06 9.16
N PHE A 82 0.59 -7.10 8.88
CA PHE A 82 0.84 -7.63 7.54
C PHE A 82 -0.16 -8.73 7.18
N ALA A 83 -0.23 -9.06 5.88
CA ALA A 83 -1.16 -10.07 5.36
C ALA A 83 -0.97 -11.46 5.95
N ASP A 84 0.25 -11.83 6.36
CA ASP A 84 0.57 -13.09 7.03
C ASP A 84 0.18 -13.13 8.52
N GLY A 85 -0.40 -12.05 9.04
CA GLY A 85 -0.79 -11.90 10.44
C GLY A 85 0.31 -11.36 11.34
N ARG A 86 1.51 -11.09 10.82
CA ARG A 86 2.55 -10.41 11.60
C ARG A 86 2.06 -9.05 12.05
N ASP A 87 2.27 -8.75 13.33
CA ASP A 87 1.87 -7.50 13.95
C ASP A 87 3.09 -6.89 14.64
N GLU A 88 3.65 -5.86 14.00
CA GLU A 88 4.91 -5.22 14.39
C GLU A 88 4.65 -3.82 14.91
N ARG A 89 5.43 -3.42 15.91
CA ARG A 89 5.45 -2.01 16.36
C ARG A 89 6.29 -1.19 15.39
N PHE A 90 5.78 -0.05 14.98
CA PHE A 90 6.55 0.91 14.19
C PHE A 90 6.86 2.19 14.97
N ALA A 91 7.96 2.84 14.59
CA ALA A 91 8.28 4.21 14.94
C ALA A 91 8.20 5.11 13.71
N VAL A 92 7.78 6.35 13.89
CA VAL A 92 7.79 7.36 12.83
C VAL A 92 9.21 7.89 12.70
N VAL A 93 9.83 7.70 11.55
CA VAL A 93 11.18 8.18 11.24
C VAL A 93 11.15 9.65 10.79
N GLY A 94 10.20 9.98 9.93
CA GLY A 94 10.04 11.32 9.41
C GLY A 94 8.72 11.49 8.69
N ARG A 95 8.35 12.74 8.47
CA ARG A 95 7.15 13.11 7.75
C ARG A 95 7.35 14.39 6.99
N ASP A 96 6.73 14.48 5.84
CA ASP A 96 6.66 15.70 5.03
C ASP A 96 5.18 16.03 4.73
N PRO A 97 4.59 17.00 5.44
CA PRO A 97 3.20 17.38 5.19
C PRO A 97 2.95 17.96 3.80
N LEU A 98 3.96 18.51 3.15
CA LEU A 98 3.81 19.12 1.81
C LEU A 98 3.62 18.08 0.73
N SER A 99 4.37 16.99 0.78
CA SER A 99 4.20 15.84 -0.13
C SER A 99 3.17 14.83 0.38
N ASP A 100 2.71 14.97 1.61
CA ASP A 100 1.87 14.01 2.32
C ASP A 100 2.51 12.62 2.42
N LEU A 101 3.81 12.57 2.67
CA LEU A 101 4.54 11.32 2.86
C LEU A 101 5.08 11.20 4.28
N ALA A 102 5.13 9.99 4.80
CA ALA A 102 5.80 9.64 6.04
C ALA A 102 6.54 8.32 5.90
N VAL A 103 7.67 8.24 6.55
CA VAL A 103 8.50 7.03 6.65
C VAL A 103 8.40 6.48 8.05
N LEU A 104 8.11 5.20 8.13
CA LEU A 104 8.02 4.43 9.36
C LEU A 104 9.12 3.38 9.37
N ARG A 105 9.48 2.91 10.54
CA ARG A 105 10.37 1.78 10.70
C ARG A 105 9.81 0.76 11.67
N VAL A 106 9.81 -0.49 11.28
CA VAL A 106 9.58 -1.64 12.16
C VAL A 106 10.91 -2.32 12.47
N GLU A 107 11.02 -2.82 13.68
CA GLU A 107 12.13 -3.68 14.11
C GLU A 107 11.61 -5.11 14.18
N GLY A 108 12.36 -6.04 13.66
CA GLY A 108 11.95 -7.45 13.68
C GLY A 108 12.52 -8.22 12.51
N GLN A 109 11.75 -9.21 12.05
CA GLN A 109 12.16 -10.04 10.92
C GLN A 109 12.13 -9.26 9.61
N PRO A 110 12.95 -9.62 8.60
CA PRO A 110 12.95 -8.97 7.31
C PRO A 110 11.56 -8.88 6.70
N LEU A 111 11.29 -7.77 6.03
CA LEU A 111 10.04 -7.53 5.30
C LEU A 111 10.20 -7.93 3.83
N GLU A 112 9.09 -8.34 3.22
CA GLU A 112 8.99 -8.38 1.76
C GLU A 112 8.75 -6.95 1.26
N ALA A 113 9.75 -6.37 0.59
CA ALA A 113 9.66 -5.02 0.06
C ALA A 113 8.95 -5.02 -1.30
N ALA A 114 8.13 -3.99 -1.55
CA ALA A 114 7.55 -3.78 -2.86
C ALA A 114 8.61 -3.38 -3.88
N THR A 115 8.44 -3.84 -5.11
CA THR A 115 9.26 -3.38 -6.23
C THR A 115 8.73 -2.03 -6.70
N LEU A 116 9.60 -1.01 -6.70
CA LEU A 116 9.24 0.32 -7.19
C LEU A 116 9.29 0.34 -8.72
N GLY A 117 8.24 0.88 -9.31
CA GLY A 117 8.15 1.09 -10.76
C GLY A 117 8.67 2.46 -11.18
N GLN A 118 8.45 2.78 -12.44
CA GLN A 118 8.83 4.07 -13.05
C GLN A 118 7.57 4.83 -13.41
N ALA A 119 7.25 5.87 -12.63
CA ALA A 119 6.04 6.66 -12.78
C ALA A 119 5.96 7.36 -14.16
N GLU A 120 7.10 7.68 -14.77
CA GLU A 120 7.18 8.32 -16.08
C GLU A 120 6.62 7.45 -17.21
N GLN A 121 6.53 6.14 -16.99
CA GLN A 121 5.98 5.18 -17.96
C GLN A 121 4.46 5.03 -17.87
N LEU A 122 3.84 5.61 -16.85
CA LEU A 122 2.39 5.55 -16.68
C LEU A 122 1.67 6.35 -17.76
N ARG A 123 0.56 5.81 -18.23
CA ARG A 123 -0.28 6.43 -19.27
C ARG A 123 -1.68 6.67 -18.74
N VAL A 124 -2.28 7.77 -19.19
CA VAL A 124 -3.69 8.06 -18.88
C VAL A 124 -4.59 6.94 -19.42
N GLY A 125 -5.50 6.47 -18.59
CA GLY A 125 -6.38 5.34 -18.91
C GLY A 125 -5.82 3.96 -18.55
N GLN A 126 -4.59 3.88 -18.05
CA GLN A 126 -4.00 2.63 -17.59
C GLN A 126 -4.69 2.14 -16.30
N LEU A 127 -4.88 0.82 -16.20
CA LEU A 127 -5.41 0.21 -14.98
C LEU A 127 -4.40 0.34 -13.84
N VAL A 128 -4.90 0.78 -12.69
CA VAL A 128 -4.17 0.86 -11.42
C VAL A 128 -4.94 0.06 -10.37
N VAL A 129 -4.22 -0.72 -9.58
CA VAL A 129 -4.79 -1.57 -8.53
C VAL A 129 -4.26 -1.16 -7.18
#